data_c376a179b1e89085a4713cfabc560d81
#
_entry.id   c376a179b1e89085a4713cfabc560d81
#
_cell.length_a   1.000
_cell.length_b   1.000
_cell.length_c   1.000
_cell.angle_alpha   90.00
_cell.angle_beta   90.00
_cell.angle_gamma   90.00
#
_symmetry.space_group_name_H-M   'P 1'
#
loop_
_entity.id
_entity.type
_entity.pdbx_description
1 polymer ?
#
loop_
_entity_poly.entity_id
_entity_poly.type
_entity_poly.pdbx_seq_one_letter_code
_entity_poly.pdbx_strand_id
1 'polypeptide(L)'
;MEGDYTIERWLAFFFIYSFLGWCIESTIVSVSKRKLTNRGFLKGPMLPLYGFGALTIIISTLMVADNAVLVYICGMIAATALEYVTGAAMEAIFNMKYWDYSDKKFNIHGYICLKSSLFWGFLSVVLVMVIHVSIAEFIDSLDIRILTAVLLVIIVIAATDTVFAFKKALDYQKLLAYESMIKKELSEISERLAEAKEAFTEKATAKQIEYFSNQEQKVERLRLELDAAKEKAGKLHKSLLKSFPSASSKRFG
;
A
#
# COMPACT_ATOMS: atom_id res chain seq x y z
N MET A 1 -29.32 -11.12 14.52
CA MET A 1 -29.01 -10.64 13.16
C MET A 1 -29.26 -11.79 12.19
N GLU A 2 -30.51 -12.09 11.92
CA GLU A 2 -30.95 -13.05 10.89
C GLU A 2 -31.46 -12.24 9.71
N GLY A 3 -30.61 -11.89 8.82
CA GLY A 3 -30.98 -11.33 7.55
C GLY A 3 -30.06 -11.90 6.49
N ASP A 4 -30.61 -12.66 5.55
CA ASP A 4 -29.91 -12.98 4.30
C ASP A 4 -29.53 -11.68 3.60
N TYR A 5 -28.33 -11.17 3.90
CA TYR A 5 -27.83 -9.98 3.21
C TYR A 5 -27.62 -10.29 1.73
N THR A 6 -28.33 -9.55 0.88
CA THR A 6 -28.12 -9.61 -0.57
C THR A 6 -26.74 -9.08 -0.96
N ILE A 7 -26.30 -9.36 -2.19
CA ILE A 7 -25.01 -8.88 -2.71
C ILE A 7 -24.93 -7.35 -2.65
N GLU A 8 -26.04 -6.67 -2.94
CA GLU A 8 -26.11 -5.20 -2.90
C GLU A 8 -25.85 -4.67 -1.49
N ARG A 9 -26.39 -5.33 -0.46
CA ARG A 9 -26.15 -4.95 0.94
C ARG A 9 -24.68 -5.15 1.33
N TRP A 10 -24.08 -6.28 0.98
CA TRP A 10 -22.65 -6.52 1.23
C TRP A 10 -21.77 -5.49 0.53
N LEU A 11 -22.08 -5.12 -0.71
CA LEU A 11 -21.36 -4.07 -1.43
C LEU A 11 -21.56 -2.70 -0.78
N ALA A 12 -22.75 -2.38 -0.32
CA ALA A 12 -23.02 -1.14 0.39
C ALA A 12 -22.21 -1.06 1.69
N PHE A 13 -22.19 -2.12 2.50
CA PHE A 13 -21.35 -2.21 3.70
C PHE A 13 -19.89 -2.01 3.35
N PHE A 14 -19.37 -2.71 2.33
CA PHE A 14 -18.01 -2.55 1.89
C PHE A 14 -17.64 -1.09 1.60
N PHE A 15 -18.45 -0.39 0.81
CA PHE A 15 -18.17 0.99 0.43
C PHE A 15 -18.33 1.97 1.58
N ILE A 16 -19.35 1.80 2.42
CA ILE A 16 -19.55 2.65 3.60
C ILE A 16 -18.37 2.48 4.57
N TYR A 17 -17.98 1.26 4.89
CA TYR A 17 -16.86 1.02 5.81
C TYR A 17 -15.51 1.42 5.21
N SER A 18 -15.33 1.29 3.91
CA SER A 18 -14.15 1.84 3.22
C SER A 18 -14.07 3.35 3.34
N PHE A 19 -15.19 4.06 3.24
CA PHE A 19 -15.28 5.50 3.42
C PHE A 19 -15.06 5.91 4.88
N LEU A 20 -15.70 5.24 5.83
CA LEU A 20 -15.52 5.52 7.26
C LEU A 20 -14.07 5.30 7.70
N GLY A 21 -13.45 4.22 7.24
CA GLY A 21 -12.03 3.95 7.48
C GLY A 21 -11.14 5.05 6.92
N TRP A 22 -11.45 5.55 5.73
CA TRP A 22 -10.74 6.69 5.14
C TRP A 22 -10.93 7.97 5.99
N CYS A 23 -12.13 8.24 6.49
CA CYS A 23 -12.38 9.37 7.38
C CYS A 23 -11.53 9.30 8.65
N ILE A 24 -11.49 8.13 9.32
CA ILE A 24 -10.71 7.89 10.53
C ILE A 24 -9.21 8.12 10.27
N GLU A 25 -8.65 7.39 9.32
CA GLU A 25 -7.22 7.45 9.02
C GLU A 25 -6.78 8.83 8.52
N SER A 26 -7.55 9.44 7.62
CA SER A 26 -7.24 10.76 7.09
C SER A 26 -7.32 11.84 8.17
N THR A 27 -8.26 11.71 9.11
CA THR A 27 -8.37 12.64 10.26
C THR A 27 -7.17 12.49 11.18
N ILE A 28 -6.82 11.25 11.59
CA ILE A 28 -5.67 10.98 12.47
C ILE A 28 -4.38 11.55 11.86
N VAL A 29 -4.13 11.27 10.57
CA VAL A 29 -2.92 11.76 9.91
C VAL A 29 -2.95 13.26 9.70
N SER A 30 -4.11 13.85 9.37
CA SER A 30 -4.25 15.30 9.16
C SER A 30 -4.01 16.08 10.46
N VAL A 31 -4.54 15.59 11.58
CA VAL A 31 -4.31 16.19 12.91
C VAL A 31 -2.84 16.08 13.30
N SER A 32 -2.25 14.88 13.15
CA SER A 32 -0.83 14.67 13.47
C SER A 32 0.11 15.57 12.65
N LYS A 33 -0.18 15.74 11.35
CA LYS A 33 0.63 16.56 10.44
C LYS A 33 0.22 18.03 10.39
N ARG A 34 -0.84 18.44 11.08
CA ARG A 34 -1.46 19.79 11.00
C ARG A 34 -1.73 20.21 9.54
N LYS A 35 -2.06 19.27 8.69
CA LYS A 35 -2.33 19.50 7.25
C LYS A 35 -3.32 18.47 6.74
N LEU A 36 -4.31 18.92 5.97
CA LEU A 36 -5.25 18.00 5.29
C LEU A 36 -4.47 17.02 4.42
N THR A 37 -4.61 15.75 4.75
CA THR A 37 -3.88 14.64 4.11
C THR A 37 -4.87 13.56 3.73
N ASN A 38 -4.97 13.27 2.44
CA ASN A 38 -5.68 12.09 1.97
C ASN A 38 -4.83 10.86 2.30
N ARG A 39 -5.35 10.00 3.18
CA ARG A 39 -4.70 8.75 3.61
C ARG A 39 -5.32 7.59 2.83
N GLY A 40 -4.54 6.92 1.99
CA GLY A 40 -5.02 5.74 1.29
C GLY A 40 -4.24 5.44 0.01
N PHE A 41 -4.37 4.19 -0.46
CA PHE A 41 -3.81 3.74 -1.72
C PHE A 41 -4.53 4.38 -2.92
N LEU A 42 -5.83 4.62 -2.79
CA LEU A 42 -6.68 5.26 -3.78
C LEU A 42 -6.61 6.79 -3.68
N LYS A 43 -6.93 7.48 -4.75
CA LYS A 43 -7.08 8.94 -4.75
C LYS A 43 -8.39 9.37 -4.12
N GLY A 44 -9.46 8.61 -4.36
CA GLY A 44 -10.77 8.83 -3.77
C GLY A 44 -10.81 8.57 -2.27
N PRO A 45 -11.90 8.99 -1.61
CA PRO A 45 -12.06 8.88 -0.17
C PRO A 45 -12.44 7.45 0.25
N MET A 46 -11.55 6.50 0.01
CA MET A 46 -11.79 5.09 0.27
C MET A 46 -10.53 4.37 0.74
N LEU A 47 -10.70 3.54 1.77
CA LEU A 47 -9.72 2.56 2.24
C LEU A 47 -10.29 1.14 2.13
N PRO A 48 -10.07 0.43 1.02
CA PRO A 48 -10.62 -0.92 0.81
C PRO A 48 -10.27 -1.91 1.93
N LEU A 49 -9.10 -1.77 2.56
CA LEU A 49 -8.71 -2.60 3.71
C LEU A 49 -9.73 -2.52 4.86
N TYR A 50 -10.27 -1.33 5.14
CA TYR A 50 -11.31 -1.16 6.17
C TYR A 50 -12.66 -1.76 5.74
N GLY A 51 -13.01 -1.67 4.45
CA GLY A 51 -14.18 -2.33 3.90
C GLY A 51 -14.09 -3.85 4.04
N PHE A 52 -13.01 -4.45 3.55
CA PHE A 52 -12.76 -5.89 3.71
C PHE A 52 -12.63 -6.28 5.19
N GLY A 53 -11.97 -5.46 6.02
CA GLY A 53 -11.85 -5.67 7.45
C GLY A 53 -13.21 -5.74 8.13
N ALA A 54 -14.09 -4.79 7.85
CA ALA A 54 -15.43 -4.75 8.41
C ALA A 54 -16.26 -5.98 7.98
N LEU A 55 -16.26 -6.35 6.69
CA LEU A 55 -16.94 -7.55 6.23
C LEU A 55 -16.39 -8.82 6.90
N THR A 56 -15.07 -8.94 6.99
CA THR A 56 -14.42 -10.08 7.65
C THR A 56 -14.80 -10.16 9.13
N ILE A 57 -14.83 -9.03 9.84
CA ILE A 57 -15.27 -8.97 11.24
C ILE A 57 -16.73 -9.37 11.34
N ILE A 58 -17.63 -8.78 10.56
CA ILE A 58 -19.06 -9.09 10.61
C ILE A 58 -19.29 -10.58 10.38
N ILE A 59 -18.71 -11.16 9.32
CA ILE A 59 -18.86 -12.58 9.00
C ILE A 59 -18.31 -13.47 10.12
N SER A 60 -17.14 -13.16 10.66
CA SER A 60 -16.50 -13.97 11.72
C SER A 60 -17.21 -13.88 13.08
N THR A 61 -18.06 -12.88 13.28
CA THR A 61 -18.74 -12.61 14.54
C THR A 61 -20.25 -12.85 14.50
N LEU A 62 -20.82 -13.27 13.36
CA LEU A 62 -22.27 -13.48 13.19
C LEU A 62 -22.88 -14.36 14.29
N MET A 63 -22.19 -15.46 14.65
CA MET A 63 -22.71 -16.43 15.64
C MET A 63 -22.51 -15.98 17.09
N VAL A 64 -21.74 -14.93 17.33
CA VAL A 64 -21.35 -14.48 18.68
C VAL A 64 -21.65 -13.00 18.92
N ALA A 65 -22.44 -12.39 18.05
CA ALA A 65 -22.69 -10.94 18.03
C ALA A 65 -23.25 -10.39 19.34
N ASP A 66 -23.89 -11.22 20.16
CA ASP A 66 -24.45 -10.80 21.45
C ASP A 66 -23.42 -10.81 22.60
N ASN A 67 -22.20 -11.33 22.34
CA ASN A 67 -21.15 -11.42 23.37
C ASN A 67 -19.94 -10.55 22.98
N ALA A 68 -19.80 -9.40 23.64
CA ALA A 68 -18.74 -8.44 23.36
C ALA A 68 -17.32 -9.03 23.46
N VAL A 69 -17.08 -9.98 24.39
CA VAL A 69 -15.77 -10.61 24.57
C VAL A 69 -15.44 -11.52 23.37
N LEU A 70 -16.42 -12.33 22.94
CA LEU A 70 -16.23 -13.19 21.77
C LEU A 70 -16.12 -12.37 20.49
N VAL A 71 -16.89 -11.30 20.33
CA VAL A 71 -16.76 -10.34 19.21
C VAL A 71 -15.37 -9.75 19.19
N TYR A 72 -14.84 -9.33 20.36
CA TYR A 72 -13.47 -8.80 20.47
C TYR A 72 -12.45 -9.82 20.00
N ILE A 73 -12.51 -11.06 20.49
CA ILE A 73 -11.51 -12.10 20.21
C ILE A 73 -11.60 -12.53 18.71
N CYS A 74 -12.79 -12.91 18.25
CA CYS A 74 -12.99 -13.38 16.88
C CYS A 74 -12.65 -12.28 15.86
N GLY A 75 -13.11 -11.07 16.08
CA GLY A 75 -12.84 -9.93 15.21
C GLY A 75 -11.36 -9.54 15.22
N MET A 76 -10.70 -9.56 16.37
CA MET A 76 -9.26 -9.32 16.49
C MET A 76 -8.47 -10.32 15.65
N ILE A 77 -8.75 -11.61 15.77
CA ILE A 77 -8.05 -12.66 15.02
C ILE A 77 -8.29 -12.49 13.52
N ALA A 78 -9.56 -12.36 13.12
CA ALA A 78 -9.94 -12.29 11.73
C ALA A 78 -9.37 -11.05 11.02
N ALA A 79 -9.48 -9.87 11.64
CA ALA A 79 -8.96 -8.63 11.08
C ALA A 79 -7.41 -8.60 11.07
N THR A 80 -6.75 -9.15 12.10
CA THR A 80 -5.29 -9.26 12.12
C THR A 80 -4.78 -10.20 11.03
N ALA A 81 -5.46 -11.32 10.78
CA ALA A 81 -5.12 -12.22 9.68
C ALA A 81 -5.28 -11.52 8.32
N LEU A 82 -6.36 -10.77 8.11
CA LEU A 82 -6.57 -9.98 6.90
C LEU A 82 -5.49 -8.90 6.73
N GLU A 83 -5.13 -8.16 7.80
CA GLU A 83 -4.08 -7.14 7.77
C GLU A 83 -2.74 -7.75 7.36
N TYR A 84 -2.40 -8.92 7.93
CA TYR A 84 -1.19 -9.65 7.58
C TYR A 84 -1.16 -10.07 6.10
N VAL A 85 -2.22 -10.73 5.63
CA VAL A 85 -2.33 -11.19 4.24
C VAL A 85 -2.26 -10.01 3.27
N THR A 86 -2.96 -8.92 3.57
CA THR A 86 -2.93 -7.70 2.74
C THR A 86 -1.54 -7.09 2.71
N GLY A 87 -0.87 -6.96 3.86
CA GLY A 87 0.50 -6.44 3.94
C GLY A 87 1.48 -7.27 3.12
N ALA A 88 1.43 -8.60 3.27
CA ALA A 88 2.27 -9.52 2.52
C ALA A 88 1.99 -9.47 1.00
N ALA A 89 0.72 -9.45 0.60
CA ALA A 89 0.33 -9.36 -0.81
C ALA A 89 0.79 -8.03 -1.44
N MET A 90 0.59 -6.91 -0.75
CA MET A 90 1.02 -5.59 -1.23
C MET A 90 2.55 -5.53 -1.38
N GLU A 91 3.30 -6.09 -0.45
CA GLU A 91 4.76 -6.15 -0.55
C GLU A 91 5.20 -7.09 -1.68
N ALA A 92 4.56 -8.24 -1.87
CA ALA A 92 4.87 -9.17 -2.96
C ALA A 92 4.60 -8.55 -4.34
N ILE A 93 3.49 -7.81 -4.49
CA ILE A 93 3.10 -7.19 -5.77
C ILE A 93 3.95 -5.96 -6.08
N PHE A 94 4.19 -5.08 -5.09
CA PHE A 94 4.79 -3.77 -5.33
C PHE A 94 6.23 -3.65 -4.83
N ASN A 95 6.82 -4.69 -4.21
CA ASN A 95 8.14 -4.67 -3.55
C ASN A 95 8.30 -3.50 -2.56
N MET A 96 7.21 -3.10 -1.93
CA MET A 96 7.16 -1.98 -1.01
C MET A 96 6.17 -2.24 0.11
N LYS A 97 6.56 -1.93 1.35
CA LYS A 97 5.65 -1.92 2.50
C LYS A 97 4.90 -0.58 2.54
N TYR A 98 3.58 -0.63 2.54
CA TYR A 98 2.72 0.55 2.66
C TYR A 98 2.54 1.02 4.10
N TRP A 99 2.76 0.09 5.06
CA TRP A 99 2.94 0.35 6.48
C TRP A 99 4.02 -0.59 7.00
N ASP A 100 4.70 -0.21 8.06
CA ASP A 100 5.76 -1.01 8.65
C ASP A 100 5.73 -0.89 10.17
N TYR A 101 5.50 -2.01 10.83
CA TYR A 101 5.51 -2.15 12.28
C TYR A 101 6.79 -2.79 12.80
N SER A 102 7.86 -2.87 12.02
CA SER A 102 9.12 -3.53 12.42
C SER A 102 9.69 -2.97 13.73
N ASP A 103 9.46 -1.68 14.00
CA ASP A 103 9.87 -1.01 15.25
C ASP A 103 8.94 -1.27 16.44
N LYS A 104 7.82 -2.00 16.25
CA LYS A 104 6.84 -2.25 17.30
C LYS A 104 7.04 -3.60 17.95
N LYS A 105 6.79 -3.66 19.29
CA LYS A 105 6.88 -4.92 20.04
C LYS A 105 5.87 -5.95 19.52
N PHE A 106 6.30 -7.22 19.48
CA PHE A 106 5.51 -8.35 18.99
C PHE A 106 4.99 -8.14 17.55
N ASN A 107 5.82 -7.54 16.68
CA ASN A 107 5.48 -7.51 15.27
C ASN A 107 5.79 -8.85 14.60
N ILE A 108 5.06 -9.15 13.53
CA ILE A 108 5.32 -10.29 12.65
C ILE A 108 5.58 -9.74 11.25
N HIS A 109 6.83 -9.89 10.79
CA HIS A 109 7.33 -9.41 9.50
C HIS A 109 7.09 -7.90 9.24
N GLY A 110 6.76 -7.11 10.28
CA GLY A 110 6.39 -5.71 10.15
C GLY A 110 4.98 -5.46 9.57
N TYR A 111 4.22 -6.50 9.22
CA TYR A 111 2.87 -6.36 8.68
C TYR A 111 1.82 -6.13 9.76
N ILE A 112 1.98 -6.77 10.91
CA ILE A 112 1.10 -6.66 12.08
C ILE A 112 1.93 -6.49 13.35
N CYS A 113 1.31 -5.97 14.42
CA CYS A 113 1.90 -5.93 15.76
C CYS A 113 0.81 -6.07 16.82
N LEU A 114 1.19 -6.42 18.05
CA LEU A 114 0.24 -6.60 19.14
C LEU A 114 -0.68 -5.37 19.32
N LYS A 115 -0.14 -4.16 19.20
CA LYS A 115 -0.93 -2.93 19.34
C LYS A 115 -2.00 -2.81 18.26
N SER A 116 -1.67 -3.11 16.98
CA SER A 116 -2.66 -3.06 15.90
C SER A 116 -3.72 -4.15 16.08
N SER A 117 -3.32 -5.35 16.49
CA SER A 117 -4.27 -6.46 16.74
C SER A 117 -5.26 -6.13 17.86
N LEU A 118 -4.78 -5.61 18.99
CA LEU A 118 -5.68 -5.20 20.09
C LEU A 118 -6.62 -4.07 19.65
N PHE A 119 -6.14 -3.16 18.81
CA PHE A 119 -6.97 -2.09 18.26
C PHE A 119 -8.05 -2.64 17.32
N TRP A 120 -7.74 -3.63 16.49
CA TRP A 120 -8.73 -4.34 15.68
C TRP A 120 -9.81 -5.01 16.54
N GLY A 121 -9.44 -5.63 17.67
CA GLY A 121 -10.41 -6.17 18.61
C GLY A 121 -11.38 -5.13 19.16
N PHE A 122 -10.86 -3.96 19.58
CA PHE A 122 -11.69 -2.84 20.02
C PHE A 122 -12.62 -2.34 18.89
N LEU A 123 -12.07 -2.13 17.69
CA LEU A 123 -12.86 -1.72 16.53
C LEU A 123 -13.96 -2.73 16.20
N SER A 124 -13.70 -4.02 16.38
CA SER A 124 -14.69 -5.08 16.13
C SER A 124 -15.92 -4.95 17.03
N VAL A 125 -15.71 -4.67 18.31
CA VAL A 125 -16.83 -4.45 19.26
C VAL A 125 -17.61 -3.21 18.87
N VAL A 126 -16.94 -2.10 18.61
CA VAL A 126 -17.58 -0.84 18.19
C VAL A 126 -18.33 -1.03 16.87
N LEU A 127 -17.71 -1.72 15.91
CA LEU A 127 -18.34 -2.00 14.62
C LEU A 127 -19.61 -2.83 14.79
N VAL A 128 -19.53 -3.98 15.43
CA VAL A 128 -20.62 -4.97 15.47
C VAL A 128 -21.76 -4.50 16.36
N MET A 129 -21.45 -3.98 17.54
CA MET A 129 -22.46 -3.66 18.56
C MET A 129 -23.05 -2.25 18.45
N VAL A 130 -22.35 -1.33 17.77
CA VAL A 130 -22.81 0.07 17.71
C VAL A 130 -23.04 0.51 16.26
N ILE A 131 -22.03 0.41 15.42
CA ILE A 131 -22.06 1.05 14.09
C ILE A 131 -22.88 0.22 13.09
N HIS A 132 -22.68 -1.11 13.07
CA HIS A 132 -23.28 -1.97 12.05
C HIS A 132 -24.80 -2.02 12.14
N VAL A 133 -25.34 -2.03 13.35
CA VAL A 133 -26.82 -2.04 13.57
C VAL A 133 -27.46 -0.84 12.87
N SER A 134 -26.99 0.36 13.15
CA SER A 134 -27.54 1.58 12.56
C SER A 134 -27.32 1.68 11.04
N ILE A 135 -26.18 1.18 10.55
CA ILE A 135 -25.89 1.17 9.10
C ILE A 135 -26.77 0.13 8.38
N ALA A 136 -26.98 -1.03 8.98
CA ALA A 136 -27.85 -2.05 8.41
C ALA A 136 -29.30 -1.55 8.31
N GLU A 137 -29.84 -0.98 9.37
CA GLU A 137 -31.17 -0.37 9.38
C GLU A 137 -31.30 0.75 8.33
N PHE A 138 -30.29 1.60 8.20
CA PHE A 138 -30.27 2.64 7.18
C PHE A 138 -30.32 2.06 5.76
N ILE A 139 -29.48 1.05 5.46
CA ILE A 139 -29.46 0.41 4.14
C ILE A 139 -30.78 -0.30 3.86
N ASP A 140 -31.38 -0.95 4.87
CA ASP A 140 -32.67 -1.64 4.74
C ASP A 140 -33.84 -0.68 4.49
N SER A 141 -33.71 0.57 4.91
CA SER A 141 -34.70 1.62 4.64
C SER A 141 -34.66 2.16 3.19
N LEU A 142 -33.60 1.86 2.44
CA LEU A 142 -33.42 2.37 1.07
C LEU A 142 -34.16 1.50 0.04
N ASP A 143 -34.75 2.15 -0.98
CA ASP A 143 -35.25 1.43 -2.14
C ASP A 143 -34.10 0.70 -2.86
N ILE A 144 -34.29 -0.60 -3.08
CA ILE A 144 -33.23 -1.47 -3.67
C ILE A 144 -32.80 -0.98 -5.06
N ARG A 145 -33.70 -0.36 -5.84
CA ARG A 145 -33.37 0.15 -7.17
C ARG A 145 -32.43 1.35 -7.09
N ILE A 146 -32.70 2.24 -6.12
CA ILE A 146 -31.86 3.41 -5.86
C ILE A 146 -30.51 2.96 -5.35
N LEU A 147 -30.48 2.03 -4.38
CA LEU A 147 -29.24 1.46 -3.85
C LEU A 147 -28.38 0.85 -4.96
N THR A 148 -28.98 0.00 -5.82
CA THR A 148 -28.28 -0.64 -6.93
C THR A 148 -27.72 0.39 -7.92
N ALA A 149 -28.50 1.41 -8.29
CA ALA A 149 -28.05 2.46 -9.20
C ALA A 149 -26.86 3.25 -8.63
N VAL A 150 -26.91 3.61 -7.35
CA VAL A 150 -25.81 4.32 -6.66
C VAL A 150 -24.57 3.42 -6.57
N LEU A 151 -24.73 2.15 -6.22
CA LEU A 151 -23.62 1.20 -6.14
C LEU A 151 -22.93 1.00 -7.48
N LEU A 152 -23.66 0.91 -8.59
CA LEU A 152 -23.06 0.81 -9.93
C LEU A 152 -22.15 1.99 -10.24
N VAL A 153 -22.60 3.21 -9.93
CA VAL A 153 -21.78 4.43 -10.12
C VAL A 153 -20.52 4.37 -9.24
N ILE A 154 -20.67 4.02 -7.97
CA ILE A 154 -19.54 3.93 -7.03
C ILE A 154 -18.55 2.86 -7.48
N ILE A 155 -19.01 1.70 -7.94
CA ILE A 155 -18.15 0.61 -8.44
C ILE A 155 -17.31 1.08 -9.63
N VAL A 156 -17.92 1.78 -10.60
CA VAL A 156 -17.18 2.29 -11.77
C VAL A 156 -16.10 3.29 -11.35
N ILE A 157 -16.43 4.21 -10.45
CA ILE A 157 -15.47 5.19 -9.92
C ILE A 157 -14.33 4.48 -9.16
N ALA A 158 -14.68 3.57 -8.25
CA ALA A 158 -13.72 2.84 -7.44
C ALA A 158 -12.81 1.93 -8.29
N ALA A 159 -13.36 1.22 -9.28
CA ALA A 159 -12.60 0.40 -10.20
C ALA A 159 -11.61 1.24 -11.01
N THR A 160 -12.06 2.37 -11.54
CA THR A 160 -11.22 3.30 -12.30
C THR A 160 -10.07 3.82 -11.43
N ASP A 161 -10.34 4.29 -10.22
CA ASP A 161 -9.32 4.79 -9.29
C ASP A 161 -8.34 3.67 -8.88
N THR A 162 -8.84 2.46 -8.66
CA THR A 162 -8.03 1.28 -8.37
C THR A 162 -7.04 1.00 -9.49
N VAL A 163 -7.49 0.97 -10.75
CA VAL A 163 -6.61 0.75 -11.92
C VAL A 163 -5.51 1.81 -11.99
N PHE A 164 -5.85 3.10 -11.79
CA PHE A 164 -4.86 4.16 -11.78
C PHE A 164 -3.87 4.06 -10.61
N ALA A 165 -4.34 3.68 -9.42
CA ALA A 165 -3.48 3.51 -8.25
C ALA A 165 -2.50 2.34 -8.44
N PHE A 166 -2.98 1.20 -8.94
CA PHE A 166 -2.15 0.04 -9.26
C PHE A 166 -1.11 0.37 -10.34
N LYS A 167 -1.53 1.00 -11.45
CA LYS A 167 -0.60 1.43 -12.50
C LYS A 167 0.50 2.30 -11.95
N LYS A 168 0.17 3.30 -11.15
CA LYS A 168 1.15 4.20 -10.52
C LYS A 168 2.14 3.45 -9.62
N ALA A 169 1.65 2.50 -8.82
CA ALA A 169 2.50 1.70 -7.93
C ALA A 169 3.43 0.77 -8.72
N LEU A 170 2.94 0.14 -9.78
CA LEU A 170 3.75 -0.70 -10.68
C LEU A 170 4.78 0.12 -11.47
N ASP A 171 4.42 1.32 -11.93
CA ASP A 171 5.36 2.21 -12.62
C ASP A 171 6.51 2.64 -11.67
N TYR A 172 6.19 2.89 -10.40
CA TYR A 172 7.21 3.18 -9.39
C TYR A 172 8.13 1.97 -9.16
N GLN A 173 7.59 0.77 -9.03
CA GLN A 173 8.36 -0.47 -8.90
C GLN A 173 9.30 -0.68 -10.09
N LYS A 174 8.80 -0.54 -11.33
CA LYS A 174 9.62 -0.66 -12.55
C LYS A 174 10.77 0.35 -12.57
N LEU A 175 10.50 1.58 -12.15
CA LEU A 175 11.51 2.64 -12.11
C LEU A 175 12.60 2.35 -11.09
N LEU A 176 12.26 1.80 -9.91
CA LEU A 176 13.23 1.34 -8.92
C LEU A 176 14.07 0.16 -9.44
N ALA A 177 13.44 -0.77 -10.16
CA ALA A 177 14.14 -1.89 -10.77
C ALA A 177 15.14 -1.40 -11.82
N TYR A 178 14.74 -0.46 -12.67
CA TYR A 178 15.60 0.19 -13.67
C TYR A 178 16.77 0.93 -13.03
N GLU A 179 16.51 1.74 -11.99
CA GLU A 179 17.58 2.41 -11.23
C GLU A 179 18.60 1.43 -10.67
N SER A 180 18.15 0.30 -10.10
CA SER A 180 19.06 -0.70 -9.56
C SER A 180 19.88 -1.43 -10.63
N MET A 181 19.30 -1.63 -11.82
CA MET A 181 20.01 -2.22 -12.96
C MET A 181 21.12 -1.29 -13.45
N ILE A 182 20.83 -0.01 -13.63
CA ILE A 182 21.84 0.98 -14.04
C ILE A 182 22.96 1.08 -12.99
N LYS A 183 22.62 1.11 -11.70
CA LYS A 183 23.64 1.14 -10.63
C LYS A 183 24.58 -0.06 -10.70
N LYS A 184 24.04 -1.25 -10.94
CA LYS A 184 24.84 -2.48 -11.07
C LYS A 184 25.76 -2.40 -12.30
N GLU A 185 25.22 -2.04 -13.47
CA GLU A 185 26.01 -1.91 -14.70
C GLU A 185 27.10 -0.85 -14.54
N LEU A 186 26.78 0.29 -13.92
CA LEU A 186 27.74 1.36 -13.65
C LEU A 186 28.88 0.88 -12.73
N SER A 187 28.57 0.11 -11.67
CA SER A 187 29.56 -0.47 -10.77
C SER A 187 30.50 -1.41 -11.51
N GLU A 188 29.93 -2.36 -12.30
CA GLU A 188 30.72 -3.35 -13.05
C GLU A 188 31.66 -2.69 -14.07
N ILE A 189 31.19 -1.67 -14.82
CA ILE A 189 32.02 -0.97 -15.79
C ILE A 189 33.09 -0.14 -15.09
N SER A 190 32.75 0.55 -14.01
CA SER A 190 33.71 1.36 -13.25
C SER A 190 34.81 0.53 -12.63
N GLU A 191 34.49 -0.65 -12.10
CA GLU A 191 35.45 -1.60 -11.53
C GLU A 191 36.40 -2.12 -12.59
N ARG A 192 35.88 -2.62 -13.72
CA ARG A 192 36.70 -3.08 -14.85
C ARG A 192 37.58 -1.97 -15.43
N LEU A 193 37.07 -0.73 -15.46
CA LEU A 193 37.84 0.42 -15.91
C LEU A 193 38.97 0.76 -14.95
N ALA A 194 38.75 0.66 -13.65
CA ALA A 194 39.77 0.87 -12.61
C ALA A 194 40.86 -0.20 -12.70
N GLU A 195 40.48 -1.48 -12.73
CA GLU A 195 41.45 -2.61 -12.88
C GLU A 195 42.27 -2.47 -14.18
N ALA A 196 41.62 -2.14 -15.29
CA ALA A 196 42.32 -1.95 -16.54
C ALA A 196 43.27 -0.74 -16.52
N LYS A 197 42.94 0.34 -15.80
CA LYS A 197 43.85 1.49 -15.60
C LYS A 197 45.03 1.17 -14.73
N GLU A 198 44.88 0.34 -13.69
CA GLU A 198 45.98 -0.11 -12.83
C GLU A 198 46.96 -1.07 -13.54
N ALA A 199 46.42 -1.94 -14.40
CA ALA A 199 47.24 -2.85 -15.21
C ALA A 199 47.99 -2.14 -16.36
N PHE A 200 47.85 -0.84 -16.48
CA PHE A 200 48.30 -0.07 -17.60
C PHE A 200 49.78 0.34 -17.44
N THR A 201 50.64 -0.18 -18.31
CA THR A 201 52.03 0.26 -18.44
C THR A 201 52.16 1.35 -19.51
N GLU A 202 53.18 2.22 -19.39
CA GLU A 202 53.48 3.51 -20.09
C GLU A 202 53.40 3.52 -21.62
N LYS A 203 53.10 2.42 -22.32
CA LYS A 203 52.97 2.32 -23.79
C LYS A 203 51.59 1.83 -24.24
N ALA A 204 50.61 2.76 -24.19
CA ALA A 204 49.26 2.47 -24.71
C ALA A 204 49.22 2.41 -26.25
N THR A 205 48.64 1.34 -26.77
CA THR A 205 48.22 1.31 -28.18
C THR A 205 47.02 2.20 -28.46
N ALA A 206 46.92 2.81 -29.65
CA ALA A 206 45.78 3.68 -30.05
C ALA A 206 44.44 2.98 -29.81
N LYS A 207 44.32 1.66 -30.04
CA LYS A 207 43.11 0.85 -29.75
C LYS A 207 42.74 0.81 -28.29
N GLN A 208 43.70 0.80 -27.40
CA GLN A 208 43.47 0.79 -25.95
C GLN A 208 42.93 2.16 -25.47
N ILE A 209 43.50 3.22 -25.98
CA ILE A 209 43.07 4.61 -25.72
C ILE A 209 41.62 4.79 -26.15
N GLU A 210 41.29 4.35 -27.37
CA GLU A 210 39.93 4.40 -27.92
C GLU A 210 38.96 3.57 -27.04
N TYR A 211 39.33 2.36 -26.61
CA TYR A 211 38.52 1.54 -25.72
C TYR A 211 38.22 2.26 -24.39
N PHE A 212 39.22 2.85 -23.75
CA PHE A 212 39.01 3.60 -22.50
C PHE A 212 38.10 4.81 -22.70
N SER A 213 38.31 5.59 -23.77
CA SER A 213 37.44 6.72 -24.09
C SER A 213 35.98 6.30 -24.27
N ASN A 214 35.74 5.19 -24.97
CA ASN A 214 34.39 4.67 -25.19
C ASN A 214 33.76 4.18 -23.86
N GLN A 215 34.51 3.55 -22.96
CA GLN A 215 34.01 3.13 -21.65
C GLN A 215 33.72 4.33 -20.74
N GLU A 216 34.55 5.35 -20.75
CA GLU A 216 34.32 6.59 -20.01
C GLU A 216 33.05 7.31 -20.48
N GLN A 217 32.85 7.39 -21.81
CA GLN A 217 31.60 7.93 -22.37
C GLN A 217 30.36 7.11 -21.96
N LYS A 218 30.50 5.79 -21.91
CA LYS A 218 29.41 4.91 -21.44
C LYS A 218 29.10 5.14 -19.97
N VAL A 219 30.11 5.27 -19.12
CA VAL A 219 29.94 5.60 -17.70
C VAL A 219 29.22 6.93 -17.52
N GLU A 220 29.59 7.94 -18.27
CA GLU A 220 28.97 9.27 -18.19
C GLU A 220 27.50 9.22 -18.63
N ARG A 221 27.19 8.51 -19.71
CA ARG A 221 25.79 8.29 -20.15
C ARG A 221 24.97 7.59 -19.07
N LEU A 222 25.48 6.50 -18.48
CA LEU A 222 24.78 5.76 -17.42
C LEU A 222 24.57 6.62 -16.17
N ARG A 223 25.50 7.51 -15.82
CA ARG A 223 25.30 8.48 -14.73
C ARG A 223 24.15 9.41 -15.00
N LEU A 224 24.08 9.99 -16.21
CA LEU A 224 22.97 10.87 -16.60
C LEU A 224 21.61 10.13 -16.57
N GLU A 225 21.57 8.90 -17.08
CA GLU A 225 20.36 8.06 -17.02
C GLU A 225 19.97 7.73 -15.59
N LEU A 226 20.93 7.42 -14.71
CA LEU A 226 20.70 7.17 -13.30
C LEU A 226 20.11 8.40 -12.59
N ASP A 227 20.63 9.57 -12.85
CA ASP A 227 20.15 10.81 -12.23
C ASP A 227 18.73 11.16 -12.71
N ALA A 228 18.44 10.95 -13.99
CA ALA A 228 17.09 11.10 -14.52
C ALA A 228 16.10 10.08 -13.91
N ALA A 229 16.54 8.82 -13.74
CA ALA A 229 15.73 7.79 -13.07
C ALA A 229 15.46 8.14 -11.61
N LYS A 230 16.48 8.58 -10.86
CA LYS A 230 16.35 9.02 -9.46
C LYS A 230 15.40 10.20 -9.31
N GLU A 231 15.46 11.18 -10.20
CA GLU A 231 14.56 12.34 -10.17
C GLU A 231 13.09 11.90 -10.37
N LYS A 232 12.83 11.04 -11.36
CA LYS A 232 11.49 10.48 -11.61
C LYS A 232 11.02 9.65 -10.41
N ALA A 233 11.87 8.77 -9.88
CA ALA A 233 11.57 7.96 -8.70
C ALA A 233 11.27 8.85 -7.48
N GLY A 234 12.05 9.90 -7.24
CA GLY A 234 11.84 10.86 -6.17
C GLY A 234 10.50 11.59 -6.26
N LYS A 235 10.05 11.97 -7.46
CA LYS A 235 8.72 12.59 -7.67
C LYS A 235 7.59 11.61 -7.32
N LEU A 236 7.68 10.36 -7.77
CA LEU A 236 6.70 9.31 -7.46
C LEU A 236 6.71 8.94 -5.97
N HIS A 237 7.89 8.78 -5.38
CA HIS A 237 8.07 8.52 -3.95
C HIS A 237 7.44 9.60 -3.07
N LYS A 238 7.72 10.88 -3.33
CA LYS A 238 7.08 12.00 -2.63
C LYS A 238 5.55 11.95 -2.73
N SER A 239 5.02 11.54 -3.88
CA SER A 239 3.58 11.39 -4.06
C SER A 239 3.00 10.22 -3.26
N LEU A 240 3.74 9.11 -3.11
CA LEU A 240 3.34 7.96 -2.30
C LEU A 240 3.43 8.28 -0.80
N LEU A 241 4.52 8.91 -0.35
CA LEU A 241 4.69 9.32 1.05
C LEU A 241 3.65 10.33 1.55
N LYS A 242 2.99 11.06 0.68
CA LYS A 242 1.85 11.90 1.08
C LYS A 242 0.72 11.06 1.67
N SER A 243 0.40 9.93 1.05
CA SER A 243 -0.66 9.03 1.46
C SER A 243 -0.20 7.98 2.49
N PHE A 244 1.05 7.54 2.39
CA PHE A 244 1.65 6.50 3.25
C PHE A 244 2.94 6.99 3.90
N PRO A 245 2.87 7.74 5.02
CA PRO A 245 4.07 8.30 5.66
C PRO A 245 5.08 7.27 6.15
N SER A 246 4.63 6.06 6.46
CA SER A 246 5.44 4.94 6.93
C SER A 246 5.80 3.93 5.82
N ALA A 247 5.49 4.25 4.56
CA ALA A 247 5.87 3.36 3.46
C ALA A 247 7.39 3.29 3.32
N SER A 248 7.91 2.07 3.29
CA SER A 248 9.32 1.77 3.10
C SER A 248 9.52 0.83 1.91
N SER A 249 10.60 1.02 1.17
CA SER A 249 11.00 0.12 0.11
C SER A 249 12.13 -0.77 0.62
N LYS A 250 12.09 -2.07 0.34
CA LYS A 250 13.18 -3.02 0.66
C LYS A 250 14.56 -2.60 0.12
N ARG A 251 14.59 -1.66 -0.83
CA ARG A 251 15.83 -1.23 -1.51
C ARG A 251 16.44 0.06 -0.96
N PHE A 252 15.80 0.71 0.01
CA PHE A 252 16.26 1.96 0.62
C PHE A 252 16.38 1.87 2.15
N GLY A 253 16.36 0.65 2.70
CA GLY A 253 16.66 0.36 4.10
C GLY A 253 18.11 -0.06 4.27
#